data_c72ddd7d4193595f9dc3413371d53d72
#
_entry.id   c72ddd7d4193595f9dc3413371d53d72
#
_cell.length_a   1.000
_cell.length_b   1.000
_cell.length_c   1.000
_cell.angle_alpha   90.00
_cell.angle_beta   90.00
_cell.angle_gamma   90.00
#
_symmetry.space_group_name_H-M   'P 1'
#
loop_
_entity.id
_entity.type
_entity.pdbx_description
1 polymer ?
#
loop_
_entity_poly.entity_id
_entity_poly.type
_entity_poly.pdbx_seq_one_letter_code
_entity_poly.pdbx_strand_id
1 'polypeptide(L)'
;MTETTDNSLPSFAIGAINLASARLGAKGLYTTDEFFAPLERMLQDAPASFDPDLYDDNGKYMDGWESRRKRVPGHDFAIVRLAMPGRIFGFDVDTSYFTGNYPPHCSIEAAYVGDGDPTDATIWTEILAKSPLGPSAHHFFENAGKEKIWTHLRLHIYPDGGIARLRVYGSAHFDWAKVGTTQEIDLAYIFHGAKSLAWSDAHYGHPDKMLGPGRGDNMGDGWETKRRRGPGHDWAVIRLGHPGIVKRIIVDTHFFKGNFPDTCELLGAYLPELGDTLSEAEIAASENWKPILPRQKLQMDHIHEYGAGVVADIGPVTHVRYAMHPDGGTMRLRLYGTKA
;
A
#
# COMPACT_ATOMS: atom_id res chain seq x y z
N MET A 1 27.14 10.66 20.63
CA MET A 1 25.93 11.44 20.33
C MET A 1 25.33 10.81 19.09
N THR A 2 24.35 9.96 19.27
CA THR A 2 23.60 9.34 18.17
C THR A 2 22.54 10.35 17.76
N GLU A 3 22.74 10.94 16.58
CA GLU A 3 21.65 11.70 15.93
C GLU A 3 20.53 10.71 15.62
N THR A 4 19.45 10.78 16.39
CA THR A 4 18.18 10.21 16.01
C THR A 4 17.65 11.07 14.86
N THR A 5 17.90 10.66 13.63
CA THR A 5 17.15 11.20 12.48
C THR A 5 15.68 10.86 12.72
N ASP A 6 14.90 11.92 12.94
CA ASP A 6 13.44 11.84 13.00
C ASP A 6 12.92 11.38 11.64
N ASN A 7 12.67 10.06 11.50
CA ASN A 7 12.21 9.40 10.29
C ASN A 7 10.68 9.49 10.18
N SER A 8 10.09 10.62 10.55
CA SER A 8 8.66 10.83 10.34
C SER A 8 8.40 10.97 8.84
N LEU A 9 7.48 10.13 8.32
CA LEU A 9 7.03 10.22 6.93
C LEU A 9 6.45 11.63 6.67
N PRO A 10 6.71 12.21 5.48
CA PRO A 10 6.11 13.49 5.12
C PRO A 10 4.59 13.37 5.04
N SER A 11 3.89 14.48 5.21
CA SER A 11 2.43 14.53 5.28
C SER A 11 1.74 13.86 4.08
N PHE A 12 2.30 13.99 2.89
CA PHE A 12 1.74 13.37 1.68
C PHE A 12 1.84 11.83 1.66
N ALA A 13 2.72 11.24 2.46
CA ALA A 13 2.89 9.79 2.55
C ALA A 13 2.02 9.16 3.64
N ILE A 14 1.50 9.97 4.59
CA ILE A 14 0.67 9.47 5.68
C ILE A 14 -0.67 8.98 5.12
N GLY A 15 -0.98 7.69 5.35
CA GLY A 15 -2.19 7.05 4.86
C GLY A 15 -2.26 6.88 3.33
N ALA A 16 -1.16 7.10 2.62
CA ALA A 16 -1.05 6.81 1.20
C ALA A 16 -0.66 5.34 0.96
N ILE A 17 -1.06 4.81 -0.20
CA ILE A 17 -0.66 3.49 -0.69
C ILE A 17 0.67 3.65 -1.43
N ASN A 18 1.60 2.70 -1.30
CA ASN A 18 2.75 2.62 -2.19
C ASN A 18 2.33 1.98 -3.53
N LEU A 19 2.07 2.79 -4.54
CA LEU A 19 1.65 2.34 -5.87
C LEU A 19 2.77 1.61 -6.64
N ALA A 20 4.04 1.70 -6.20
CA ALA A 20 5.16 0.95 -6.77
C ALA A 20 5.48 -0.33 -5.99
N SER A 21 4.63 -0.77 -5.09
CA SER A 21 4.79 -2.01 -4.33
C SER A 21 4.71 -3.24 -5.22
N ALA A 22 5.79 -4.03 -5.30
CA ALA A 22 5.80 -5.32 -6.01
C ALA A 22 4.76 -6.29 -5.42
N ARG A 23 4.57 -6.27 -4.10
CA ARG A 23 3.57 -7.08 -3.40
C ARG A 23 2.13 -6.74 -3.82
N LEU A 24 1.87 -5.47 -4.13
CA LEU A 24 0.58 -5.04 -4.68
C LEU A 24 0.46 -5.29 -6.19
N GLY A 25 1.52 -5.70 -6.87
CA GLY A 25 1.53 -6.05 -8.29
C GLY A 25 2.24 -5.05 -9.21
N ALA A 26 2.96 -4.07 -8.66
CA ALA A 26 3.84 -3.23 -9.47
C ALA A 26 4.95 -4.07 -10.11
N LYS A 27 5.36 -3.69 -11.31
CA LYS A 27 6.37 -4.43 -12.10
C LYS A 27 7.37 -3.50 -12.75
N GLY A 28 8.64 -3.88 -12.73
CA GLY A 28 9.64 -3.37 -13.64
C GLY A 28 9.35 -3.88 -15.06
N LEU A 29 9.22 -3.00 -16.03
CA LEU A 29 8.94 -3.38 -17.42
C LEU A 29 10.19 -3.29 -18.29
N TYR A 30 11.03 -2.32 -18.03
CA TYR A 30 12.22 -2.05 -18.82
C TYR A 30 13.24 -1.23 -18.03
N THR A 31 14.51 -1.45 -18.29
CA THR A 31 15.60 -0.57 -17.87
C THR A 31 16.70 -0.54 -18.92
N THR A 32 17.43 0.57 -18.98
CA THR A 32 18.58 0.71 -19.89
C THR A 32 19.77 -0.14 -19.46
N ASP A 33 19.93 -0.38 -18.16
CA ASP A 33 21.01 -1.21 -17.61
C ASP A 33 20.64 -1.66 -16.18
N GLU A 34 20.88 -2.93 -15.87
CA GLU A 34 20.68 -3.53 -14.55
C GLU A 34 21.74 -4.57 -14.23
N PHE A 35 22.95 -4.36 -14.76
CA PHE A 35 24.02 -5.35 -14.69
C PHE A 35 24.39 -5.72 -13.25
N PHE A 36 24.50 -4.74 -12.33
CA PHE A 36 24.88 -5.01 -10.96
C PHE A 36 23.71 -5.46 -10.10
N ALA A 37 22.52 -4.92 -10.33
CA ALA A 37 21.35 -5.33 -9.55
C ALA A 37 20.05 -5.11 -10.35
N PRO A 38 19.16 -6.14 -10.40
CA PRO A 38 17.94 -6.10 -11.21
C PRO A 38 16.93 -5.09 -10.69
N LEU A 39 16.16 -4.55 -11.63
CA LEU A 39 15.15 -3.51 -11.41
C LEU A 39 14.11 -3.88 -10.32
N GLU A 40 13.70 -5.14 -10.29
CA GLU A 40 12.66 -5.63 -9.37
C GLU A 40 13.03 -5.47 -7.90
N ARG A 41 14.31 -5.46 -7.54
CA ARG A 41 14.75 -5.26 -6.16
C ARG A 41 14.34 -3.88 -5.63
N MET A 42 14.31 -2.85 -6.48
CA MET A 42 13.90 -1.49 -6.11
C MET A 42 12.41 -1.38 -5.71
N LEU A 43 11.58 -2.32 -6.18
CA LEU A 43 10.12 -2.30 -5.96
C LEU A 43 9.67 -3.09 -4.72
N GLN A 44 10.59 -3.68 -3.97
CA GLN A 44 10.28 -4.45 -2.77
C GLN A 44 9.75 -3.56 -1.64
N ASP A 45 8.80 -4.11 -0.85
CA ASP A 45 8.19 -3.37 0.27
C ASP A 45 9.08 -3.30 1.51
N ALA A 46 9.91 -4.32 1.75
CA ALA A 46 10.83 -4.34 2.87
C ALA A 46 11.83 -3.17 2.78
N PRO A 47 12.24 -2.59 3.90
CA PRO A 47 13.38 -1.67 3.92
C PRO A 47 14.60 -2.30 3.24
N ALA A 48 15.43 -1.47 2.63
CA ALA A 48 16.68 -1.96 2.06
C ALA A 48 17.58 -2.54 3.14
N SER A 49 18.36 -3.55 2.78
CA SER A 49 19.32 -4.22 3.65
C SER A 49 20.70 -4.26 3.00
N PHE A 50 21.73 -4.47 3.81
CA PHE A 50 23.09 -4.60 3.31
C PHE A 50 23.88 -5.62 4.14
N ASP A 51 24.42 -6.60 3.44
CA ASP A 51 25.34 -7.59 4.03
C ASP A 51 26.71 -7.43 3.37
N PRO A 52 27.76 -7.05 4.12
CA PRO A 52 29.10 -6.86 3.58
C PRO A 52 29.74 -8.15 3.05
N ASP A 53 29.24 -9.31 3.42
CA ASP A 53 29.80 -10.60 3.03
C ASP A 53 29.01 -11.28 1.91
N LEU A 54 27.89 -10.68 1.47
CA LEU A 54 27.04 -11.22 0.41
C LEU A 54 27.51 -10.72 -0.98
N TYR A 55 27.63 -11.67 -1.90
CA TYR A 55 28.00 -11.42 -3.30
C TYR A 55 27.07 -12.22 -4.22
N ASP A 56 26.85 -11.72 -5.43
CA ASP A 56 26.20 -12.41 -6.52
C ASP A 56 27.16 -12.51 -7.74
N ASP A 57 26.65 -13.01 -8.87
CA ASP A 57 27.48 -13.26 -10.07
C ASP A 57 28.10 -11.98 -10.67
N ASN A 58 27.56 -10.81 -10.35
CA ASN A 58 28.00 -9.52 -10.88
C ASN A 58 28.80 -8.68 -9.89
N GLY A 59 29.04 -9.21 -8.68
CA GLY A 59 29.86 -8.55 -7.67
C GLY A 59 29.24 -8.52 -6.29
N LYS A 60 29.42 -7.41 -5.57
CA LYS A 60 28.80 -7.23 -4.26
C LYS A 60 27.28 -7.14 -4.40
N TYR A 61 26.56 -7.95 -3.61
CA TYR A 61 25.11 -7.89 -3.59
C TYR A 61 24.63 -6.51 -3.11
N MET A 62 23.84 -5.84 -3.94
CA MET A 62 23.17 -4.59 -3.60
C MET A 62 21.66 -4.81 -3.61
N ASP A 63 20.99 -4.42 -2.53
CA ASP A 63 19.54 -4.56 -2.37
C ASP A 63 18.81 -3.34 -2.95
N GLY A 64 18.74 -3.33 -4.30
CA GLY A 64 18.14 -2.26 -5.08
C GLY A 64 18.38 -2.49 -6.57
N TRP A 65 18.02 -1.53 -7.41
CA TRP A 65 18.39 -1.48 -8.82
C TRP A 65 19.74 -0.76 -8.96
N GLU A 66 20.68 -1.33 -9.74
CA GLU A 66 21.98 -0.70 -9.97
C GLU A 66 22.46 -0.92 -11.40
N SER A 67 22.71 0.20 -12.12
CA SER A 67 23.30 0.23 -13.45
C SER A 67 24.83 0.34 -13.42
N ARG A 68 25.49 -0.04 -14.51
CA ARG A 68 26.93 0.15 -14.69
C ARG A 68 27.27 1.63 -14.81
N ARG A 69 28.50 1.96 -14.39
CA ARG A 69 29.03 3.32 -14.64
C ARG A 69 29.01 3.64 -16.12
N LYS A 70 28.29 4.72 -16.47
CA LYS A 70 28.14 5.17 -17.84
C LYS A 70 29.45 5.82 -18.35
N ARG A 71 29.94 5.32 -19.47
CA ARG A 71 31.18 5.78 -20.08
C ARG A 71 30.95 6.50 -21.41
N VAL A 72 29.69 6.70 -21.78
CA VAL A 72 29.25 7.42 -22.97
C VAL A 72 28.21 8.46 -22.57
N PRO A 73 28.01 9.55 -23.33
CA PRO A 73 26.97 10.52 -23.04
C PRO A 73 25.59 9.88 -22.91
N GLY A 74 24.76 10.43 -22.01
CA GLY A 74 23.41 9.96 -21.74
C GLY A 74 23.19 9.68 -20.24
N HIS A 75 22.09 9.02 -19.93
CA HIS A 75 21.72 8.63 -18.57
C HIS A 75 20.92 7.33 -18.61
N ASP A 76 20.73 6.70 -17.46
CA ASP A 76 19.94 5.49 -17.34
C ASP A 76 18.52 5.79 -16.87
N PHE A 77 17.60 4.92 -17.24
CA PHE A 77 16.21 5.00 -16.79
C PHE A 77 15.56 3.63 -16.67
N ALA A 78 14.52 3.59 -15.87
CA ALA A 78 13.65 2.42 -15.68
C ALA A 78 12.19 2.79 -15.93
N ILE A 79 11.43 1.85 -16.52
CA ILE A 79 9.98 1.96 -16.68
C ILE A 79 9.33 0.99 -15.71
N VAL A 80 8.39 1.52 -14.91
CA VAL A 80 7.65 0.79 -13.90
C VAL A 80 6.16 0.91 -14.18
N ARG A 81 5.46 -0.23 -14.25
CA ARG A 81 4.01 -0.27 -14.18
C ARG A 81 3.58 -0.22 -12.71
N LEU A 82 2.73 0.73 -12.37
CA LEU A 82 2.15 0.82 -11.04
C LEU A 82 1.26 -0.40 -10.74
N ALA A 83 1.12 -0.74 -9.47
CA ALA A 83 0.27 -1.85 -9.03
C ALA A 83 -1.19 -1.68 -9.45
N MET A 84 -1.63 -0.43 -9.56
CA MET A 84 -2.96 -0.02 -9.99
C MET A 84 -2.94 1.41 -10.54
N PRO A 85 -3.92 1.80 -11.38
CA PRO A 85 -4.11 3.20 -11.72
C PRO A 85 -4.28 4.03 -10.44
N GLY A 86 -3.62 5.18 -10.35
CA GLY A 86 -3.70 5.97 -9.13
C GLY A 86 -3.31 7.43 -9.29
N ARG A 87 -3.70 8.24 -8.30
CA ARG A 87 -3.22 9.60 -8.10
C ARG A 87 -1.96 9.56 -7.27
N ILE A 88 -0.93 10.26 -7.72
CA ILE A 88 0.37 10.27 -7.04
C ILE A 88 0.49 11.55 -6.21
N PHE A 89 0.80 11.40 -4.93
CA PHE A 89 0.97 12.51 -3.99
C PHE A 89 2.44 12.90 -3.85
N GLY A 90 3.35 11.92 -3.97
CA GLY A 90 4.78 12.13 -3.88
C GLY A 90 5.58 10.84 -3.97
N PHE A 91 6.88 10.98 -3.79
CA PHE A 91 7.87 9.92 -3.97
C PHE A 91 8.82 9.85 -2.80
N ASP A 92 9.35 8.66 -2.56
CA ASP A 92 10.59 8.42 -1.83
C ASP A 92 11.56 7.71 -2.77
N VAL A 93 12.61 8.41 -3.14
CA VAL A 93 13.74 7.84 -3.91
C VAL A 93 14.84 7.54 -2.90
N ASP A 94 14.90 6.28 -2.48
CA ASP A 94 15.79 5.80 -1.42
C ASP A 94 17.11 5.30 -2.00
N THR A 95 18.21 5.89 -1.56
CA THR A 95 19.59 5.49 -1.92
C THR A 95 20.30 4.76 -0.79
N SER A 96 19.58 4.21 0.20
CA SER A 96 20.14 3.49 1.33
C SER A 96 21.21 2.49 0.88
N TYR A 97 22.38 2.55 1.56
CA TYR A 97 23.57 1.74 1.29
C TYR A 97 24.32 2.05 -0.01
N PHE A 98 23.79 2.86 -0.92
CA PHE A 98 24.52 3.38 -2.07
C PHE A 98 25.30 4.62 -1.68
N THR A 99 26.51 4.44 -1.14
CA THR A 99 27.31 5.54 -0.58
C THR A 99 28.20 6.24 -1.61
N GLY A 100 28.72 5.50 -2.60
CA GLY A 100 29.61 6.03 -3.66
C GLY A 100 29.06 5.81 -5.07
N ASN A 101 28.05 4.99 -5.19
CA ASN A 101 27.41 4.55 -6.45
C ASN A 101 25.94 4.95 -6.55
N TYR A 102 25.51 5.93 -5.74
CA TYR A 102 24.19 6.57 -5.91
C TYR A 102 24.21 7.53 -7.11
N PRO A 103 23.08 7.75 -7.82
CA PRO A 103 23.01 8.74 -8.86
C PRO A 103 22.91 10.15 -8.25
N PRO A 104 23.72 11.14 -8.71
CA PRO A 104 23.64 12.51 -8.20
C PRO A 104 22.28 13.19 -8.38
N HIS A 105 21.48 12.78 -9.35
CA HIS A 105 20.16 13.34 -9.61
C HIS A 105 19.20 12.28 -10.15
N CYS A 106 17.89 12.52 -9.93
CA CYS A 106 16.82 11.78 -10.60
C CYS A 106 15.76 12.74 -11.18
N SER A 107 14.92 12.24 -12.08
CA SER A 107 13.64 12.86 -12.47
C SER A 107 12.61 11.76 -12.72
N ILE A 108 11.32 12.09 -12.68
CA ILE A 108 10.25 11.12 -12.92
C ILE A 108 9.25 11.70 -13.91
N GLU A 109 8.93 10.87 -14.90
CA GLU A 109 7.82 11.09 -15.82
C GLU A 109 6.74 10.05 -15.56
N ALA A 110 5.50 10.39 -15.87
CA ALA A 110 4.35 9.50 -15.75
C ALA A 110 3.55 9.44 -17.04
N ALA A 111 2.88 8.31 -17.27
CA ALA A 111 1.96 8.11 -18.36
C ALA A 111 0.69 7.37 -17.90
N TYR A 112 -0.43 7.66 -18.57
CA TYR A 112 -1.64 6.86 -18.48
C TYR A 112 -1.77 6.04 -19.77
N VAL A 113 -1.55 4.73 -19.68
CA VAL A 113 -1.57 3.80 -20.83
C VAL A 113 -2.77 2.84 -20.74
N GLY A 114 -3.54 2.89 -19.65
CA GLY A 114 -4.60 1.93 -19.38
C GLY A 114 -4.03 0.55 -19.01
N ASP A 115 -4.60 -0.50 -19.57
CA ASP A 115 -4.24 -1.90 -19.26
C ASP A 115 -3.04 -2.41 -20.08
N GLY A 116 -2.53 -1.60 -21.02
CA GLY A 116 -1.39 -1.96 -21.88
C GLY A 116 -0.05 -1.54 -21.31
N ASP A 117 1.03 -1.91 -21.99
CA ASP A 117 2.38 -1.44 -21.71
C ASP A 117 2.73 -0.21 -22.58
N PRO A 118 3.63 0.67 -22.14
CA PRO A 118 4.08 1.81 -22.92
C PRO A 118 4.76 1.41 -24.22
N THR A 119 4.59 2.23 -25.24
CA THR A 119 5.22 2.08 -26.56
C THR A 119 6.04 3.34 -26.89
N ASP A 120 6.74 3.33 -28.01
CA ASP A 120 7.48 4.53 -28.50
C ASP A 120 6.55 5.74 -28.72
N ALA A 121 5.25 5.52 -28.93
CA ALA A 121 4.26 6.57 -29.11
C ALA A 121 3.68 7.08 -27.77
N THR A 122 4.07 6.51 -26.63
CA THR A 122 3.57 6.91 -25.31
C THR A 122 4.00 8.34 -24.99
N ILE A 123 3.01 9.16 -24.63
CA ILE A 123 3.26 10.54 -24.18
C ILE A 123 3.57 10.51 -22.69
N TRP A 124 4.78 10.89 -22.33
CA TRP A 124 5.23 11.03 -20.97
C TRP A 124 5.10 12.46 -20.48
N THR A 125 4.67 12.63 -19.25
CA THR A 125 4.56 13.93 -18.57
C THR A 125 5.54 13.97 -17.42
N GLU A 126 6.42 14.95 -17.36
CA GLU A 126 7.29 15.16 -16.20
C GLU A 126 6.44 15.53 -14.97
N ILE A 127 6.62 14.77 -13.89
CA ILE A 127 5.93 14.97 -12.61
C ILE A 127 6.90 15.16 -11.44
N LEU A 128 8.18 14.89 -11.65
CA LEU A 128 9.29 15.30 -10.80
C LEU A 128 10.41 15.80 -11.71
N ALA A 129 10.70 17.09 -11.66
CA ALA A 129 11.82 17.69 -12.38
C ALA A 129 13.16 17.14 -11.85
N LYS A 130 14.22 17.30 -12.63
CA LYS A 130 15.55 16.86 -12.22
C LYS A 130 15.94 17.40 -10.84
N SER A 131 16.02 16.51 -9.87
CA SER A 131 16.22 16.80 -8.45
C SER A 131 17.48 16.10 -7.93
N PRO A 132 18.22 16.73 -7.00
CA PRO A 132 19.43 16.16 -6.45
C PRO A 132 19.12 14.97 -5.52
N LEU A 133 20.02 13.98 -5.52
CA LEU A 133 20.08 12.90 -4.57
C LEU A 133 21.41 12.94 -3.80
N GLY A 134 21.42 12.35 -2.62
CA GLY A 134 22.59 12.18 -1.77
C GLY A 134 22.90 10.71 -1.49
N PRO A 135 24.04 10.40 -0.87
CA PRO A 135 24.42 9.05 -0.52
C PRO A 135 23.60 8.51 0.65
N SER A 136 23.20 7.25 0.57
CA SER A 136 22.60 6.49 1.67
C SER A 136 21.51 7.26 2.44
N ALA A 137 20.49 7.76 1.72
CA ALA A 137 19.45 8.59 2.31
C ALA A 137 18.09 8.39 1.62
N HIS A 138 17.01 8.70 2.32
CA HIS A 138 15.68 8.86 1.77
C HIS A 138 15.52 10.26 1.19
N HIS A 139 14.93 10.36 0.00
CA HIS A 139 14.67 11.63 -0.68
C HIS A 139 13.18 11.74 -0.98
N PHE A 140 12.51 12.55 -0.20
CA PHE A 140 11.06 12.75 -0.31
C PHE A 140 10.75 13.94 -1.22
N PHE A 141 9.93 13.70 -2.24
CA PHE A 141 9.51 14.70 -3.21
C PHE A 141 7.99 14.73 -3.30
N GLU A 142 7.39 15.89 -3.05
CA GLU A 142 5.96 16.07 -3.20
C GLU A 142 5.59 16.33 -4.66
N ASN A 143 4.53 15.68 -5.16
CA ASN A 143 3.98 15.92 -6.48
C ASN A 143 2.92 17.02 -6.44
N ALA A 144 3.14 18.11 -7.17
CA ALA A 144 2.19 19.22 -7.26
C ALA A 144 0.93 18.90 -8.08
N GLY A 145 1.02 17.93 -9.01
CA GLY A 145 -0.08 17.55 -9.92
C GLY A 145 -0.92 16.36 -9.45
N LYS A 146 -1.44 16.42 -8.23
CA LYS A 146 -2.10 15.29 -7.52
C LYS A 146 -3.42 14.80 -8.15
N GLU A 147 -4.03 15.57 -9.06
CA GLU A 147 -5.36 15.25 -9.60
C GLU A 147 -5.35 14.23 -10.75
N LYS A 148 -4.22 14.10 -11.43
CA LYS A 148 -4.10 13.21 -12.58
C LYS A 148 -3.92 11.76 -12.16
N ILE A 149 -4.49 10.86 -12.97
CA ILE A 149 -4.37 9.41 -12.78
C ILE A 149 -3.25 8.91 -13.69
N TRP A 150 -2.42 8.03 -13.14
CA TRP A 150 -1.28 7.45 -13.81
C TRP A 150 -1.29 5.92 -13.68
N THR A 151 -0.70 5.25 -14.67
CA THR A 151 -0.54 3.79 -14.68
C THR A 151 0.93 3.37 -14.76
N HIS A 152 1.80 4.24 -15.29
CA HIS A 152 3.21 3.97 -15.51
C HIS A 152 4.08 5.14 -15.11
N LEU A 153 5.30 4.82 -14.66
CA LEU A 153 6.36 5.78 -14.38
C LEU A 153 7.61 5.46 -15.19
N ARG A 154 8.38 6.50 -15.51
CA ARG A 154 9.74 6.40 -16.01
C ARG A 154 10.65 7.17 -15.06
N LEU A 155 11.44 6.42 -14.28
CA LEU A 155 12.45 6.99 -13.38
C LEU A 155 13.75 7.13 -14.14
N HIS A 156 14.24 8.35 -14.25
CA HIS A 156 15.56 8.67 -14.81
C HIS A 156 16.56 8.87 -13.68
N ILE A 157 17.77 8.36 -13.84
CA ILE A 157 18.92 8.57 -12.96
C ILE A 157 20.07 9.15 -13.76
N TYR A 158 20.80 10.11 -13.19
CA TYR A 158 21.80 10.89 -13.92
C TYR A 158 23.18 10.85 -13.26
N PRO A 159 24.25 10.35 -13.96
CA PRO A 159 24.18 9.66 -15.24
C PRO A 159 23.82 8.18 -15.10
N ASP A 160 24.17 7.57 -13.97
CA ASP A 160 24.05 6.15 -13.61
C ASP A 160 24.06 6.02 -12.09
N GLY A 161 23.91 4.80 -11.58
CA GLY A 161 24.03 4.48 -10.17
C GLY A 161 22.98 3.51 -9.67
N GLY A 162 22.78 3.48 -8.34
CA GLY A 162 21.87 2.58 -7.69
C GLY A 162 20.79 3.28 -6.88
N ILE A 163 19.60 2.71 -6.94
CA ILE A 163 18.41 3.09 -6.15
C ILE A 163 17.97 1.87 -5.33
N ALA A 164 18.01 2.00 -4.02
CA ALA A 164 17.61 0.93 -3.12
C ALA A 164 16.10 0.67 -3.20
N ARG A 165 15.28 1.73 -3.08
CA ARG A 165 13.82 1.63 -3.18
C ARG A 165 13.24 2.82 -3.90
N LEU A 166 12.19 2.56 -4.69
CA LEU A 166 11.27 3.58 -5.18
C LEU A 166 9.91 3.36 -4.53
N ARG A 167 9.45 4.33 -3.74
CA ARG A 167 8.10 4.33 -3.22
C ARG A 167 7.30 5.45 -3.86
N VAL A 168 6.11 5.12 -4.30
CA VAL A 168 5.20 6.03 -5.00
C VAL A 168 3.94 6.17 -4.16
N TYR A 169 3.91 7.19 -3.34
CA TYR A 169 2.80 7.43 -2.42
C TYR A 169 1.61 8.02 -3.14
N GLY A 170 0.46 7.40 -3.01
CA GLY A 170 -0.74 7.83 -3.71
C GLY A 170 -2.02 7.17 -3.23
N SER A 171 -3.06 7.31 -4.02
CA SER A 171 -4.35 6.62 -3.83
C SER A 171 -4.74 5.84 -5.08
N ALA A 172 -5.34 4.67 -4.88
CA ALA A 172 -5.91 3.89 -5.98
C ALA A 172 -7.04 4.66 -6.67
N HIS A 173 -7.12 4.52 -7.99
CA HIS A 173 -8.24 4.97 -8.79
C HIS A 173 -8.98 3.77 -9.38
N PHE A 174 -10.22 3.61 -8.99
CA PHE A 174 -11.11 2.57 -9.51
C PHE A 174 -12.34 3.22 -10.15
N ASP A 175 -12.70 2.79 -11.35
CA ASP A 175 -13.84 3.36 -12.09
C ASP A 175 -15.16 2.71 -11.64
N TRP A 176 -15.72 3.24 -10.57
CA TRP A 176 -17.00 2.80 -10.02
C TRP A 176 -18.18 2.99 -10.97
N ALA A 177 -18.07 3.81 -12.02
CA ALA A 177 -19.12 3.97 -13.03
C ALA A 177 -19.33 2.68 -13.84
N LYS A 178 -18.30 1.87 -13.98
CA LYS A 178 -18.37 0.58 -14.68
C LYS A 178 -18.99 -0.54 -13.87
N VAL A 179 -19.17 -0.37 -12.57
CA VAL A 179 -19.77 -1.40 -11.70
C VAL A 179 -21.29 -1.29 -11.74
N GLY A 180 -21.98 -2.38 -12.05
CA GLY A 180 -23.44 -2.45 -12.02
C GLY A 180 -24.00 -2.34 -10.60
N THR A 181 -25.20 -1.77 -10.43
CA THR A 181 -25.83 -1.57 -9.11
C THR A 181 -26.19 -2.86 -8.37
N THR A 182 -26.31 -3.98 -9.11
CA THR A 182 -26.58 -5.32 -8.55
C THR A 182 -25.35 -6.21 -8.51
N GLN A 183 -24.21 -5.73 -9.02
CA GLN A 183 -22.97 -6.49 -9.06
C GLN A 183 -22.38 -6.57 -7.66
N GLU A 184 -22.13 -7.80 -7.18
CA GLU A 184 -21.39 -8.01 -5.95
C GLU A 184 -19.89 -7.73 -6.18
N ILE A 185 -19.32 -6.89 -5.33
CA ILE A 185 -17.92 -6.46 -5.39
C ILE A 185 -17.37 -6.33 -3.98
N ASP A 186 -16.05 -6.51 -3.80
CA ASP A 186 -15.40 -6.26 -2.52
C ASP A 186 -15.24 -4.75 -2.28
N LEU A 187 -16.07 -4.21 -1.40
CA LEU A 187 -16.10 -2.78 -1.04
C LEU A 187 -14.89 -2.38 -0.18
N ALA A 188 -14.22 -3.34 0.48
CA ALA A 188 -13.04 -3.11 1.32
C ALA A 188 -11.72 -3.37 0.59
N TYR A 189 -11.75 -3.66 -0.71
CA TYR A 189 -10.55 -3.96 -1.45
C TYR A 189 -9.72 -2.70 -1.72
N ILE A 190 -8.42 -2.75 -1.40
CA ILE A 190 -7.53 -1.60 -1.55
C ILE A 190 -7.48 -1.07 -2.99
N PHE A 191 -7.58 -1.95 -4.01
CA PHE A 191 -7.61 -1.54 -5.42
C PHE A 191 -8.93 -0.89 -5.84
N HIS A 192 -9.98 -1.07 -5.07
CA HIS A 192 -11.24 -0.36 -5.24
C HIS A 192 -11.28 0.99 -4.51
N GLY A 193 -10.16 1.38 -3.89
CA GLY A 193 -10.01 2.65 -3.20
C GLY A 193 -10.34 2.61 -1.71
N ALA A 194 -10.55 1.43 -1.12
CA ALA A 194 -10.68 1.31 0.32
C ALA A 194 -9.35 1.60 1.03
N LYS A 195 -9.40 2.16 2.23
CA LYS A 195 -8.22 2.42 3.05
C LYS A 195 -8.57 2.49 4.53
N SER A 196 -7.59 2.18 5.38
CA SER A 196 -7.71 2.37 6.83
C SER A 196 -7.46 3.83 7.18
N LEU A 197 -8.32 4.42 8.02
CA LEU A 197 -8.23 5.82 8.44
C LEU A 197 -7.72 5.97 9.86
N ALA A 198 -8.05 5.00 10.74
CA ALA A 198 -7.66 5.02 12.14
C ALA A 198 -7.57 3.58 12.67
N TRP A 199 -6.74 3.37 13.68
CA TRP A 199 -6.55 2.06 14.31
C TRP A 199 -5.97 2.17 15.72
N SER A 200 -6.20 1.16 16.54
CA SER A 200 -5.71 1.12 17.91
C SER A 200 -4.22 0.77 18.01
N ASP A 201 -3.73 -0.10 17.13
CA ASP A 201 -2.35 -0.57 17.10
C ASP A 201 -1.98 -1.13 15.70
N ALA A 202 -0.72 -0.97 15.31
CA ALA A 202 -0.16 -1.50 14.06
C ALA A 202 1.29 -1.98 14.25
N HIS A 203 1.58 -2.58 15.39
CA HIS A 203 2.95 -2.88 15.84
C HIS A 203 3.70 -3.80 14.88
N TYR A 204 3.05 -4.88 14.40
CA TYR A 204 3.67 -5.85 13.48
C TYR A 204 3.17 -5.70 12.04
N GLY A 205 1.99 -5.13 11.84
CA GLY A 205 1.41 -4.96 10.51
C GLY A 205 0.38 -3.85 10.45
N HIS A 206 0.45 -3.02 9.42
CA HIS A 206 -0.52 -1.95 9.17
C HIS A 206 -1.87 -2.52 8.73
N PRO A 207 -3.04 -1.96 9.15
CA PRO A 207 -4.34 -2.50 8.78
C PRO A 207 -4.65 -2.49 7.27
N ASP A 208 -4.06 -1.61 6.48
CA ASP A 208 -4.23 -1.66 5.00
C ASP A 208 -3.76 -2.99 4.39
N LYS A 209 -2.86 -3.70 5.05
CA LYS A 209 -2.39 -5.01 4.57
C LYS A 209 -3.53 -6.04 4.50
N MET A 210 -4.49 -6.00 5.43
CA MET A 210 -5.65 -6.92 5.37
C MET A 210 -6.61 -6.62 4.21
N LEU A 211 -6.52 -5.43 3.59
CA LEU A 211 -7.31 -5.01 2.42
C LEU A 211 -6.61 -5.36 1.10
N GLY A 212 -5.37 -5.85 1.15
CA GLY A 212 -4.51 -6.14 0.00
C GLY A 212 -4.97 -7.33 -0.84
N PRO A 213 -4.33 -7.56 -2.02
CA PRO A 213 -4.69 -8.64 -2.94
C PRO A 213 -4.35 -10.03 -2.40
N GLY A 214 -4.92 -11.05 -3.04
CA GLY A 214 -4.63 -12.45 -2.76
C GLY A 214 -4.93 -12.88 -1.34
N ARG A 215 -4.30 -13.95 -0.92
CA ARG A 215 -4.44 -14.49 0.44
C ARG A 215 -3.30 -14.08 1.38
N GLY A 216 -2.16 -13.65 0.84
CA GLY A 216 -0.93 -13.37 1.58
C GLY A 216 0.05 -14.54 1.52
N ASP A 217 1.34 -14.23 1.51
CA ASP A 217 2.42 -15.22 1.37
C ASP A 217 3.07 -15.55 2.71
N ASN A 218 2.93 -14.66 3.70
CA ASN A 218 3.44 -14.84 5.05
C ASN A 218 2.68 -13.96 6.05
N MET A 219 2.96 -14.11 7.33
CA MET A 219 2.29 -13.40 8.43
C MET A 219 2.41 -11.86 8.32
N GLY A 220 3.53 -11.37 7.78
CA GLY A 220 3.76 -9.94 7.55
C GLY A 220 2.84 -9.27 6.52
N ASP A 221 2.05 -10.05 5.77
CA ASP A 221 1.07 -9.56 4.79
C ASP A 221 -0.30 -9.22 5.37
N GLY A 222 -0.49 -9.49 6.66
CA GLY A 222 -1.72 -9.16 7.39
C GLY A 222 -1.58 -7.94 8.31
N TRP A 223 -2.69 -7.52 8.89
CA TRP A 223 -2.71 -6.63 10.04
C TRP A 223 -2.45 -7.43 11.30
N GLU A 224 -1.48 -7.00 12.12
CA GLU A 224 -1.16 -7.66 13.38
C GLU A 224 -0.82 -6.63 14.44
N THR A 225 -1.49 -6.76 15.60
CA THR A 225 -1.30 -5.91 16.77
C THR A 225 -0.40 -6.58 17.80
N LYS A 226 0.19 -5.80 18.69
CA LYS A 226 0.89 -6.35 19.86
C LYS A 226 -0.10 -7.00 20.82
N ARG A 227 0.38 -7.98 21.60
CA ARG A 227 -0.43 -8.61 22.64
C ARG A 227 -0.92 -7.62 23.69
N ARG A 228 -2.24 -7.49 23.81
CA ARG A 228 -2.90 -6.65 24.81
C ARG A 228 -2.92 -7.35 26.16
N ARG A 229 -2.33 -6.71 27.17
CA ARG A 229 -2.27 -7.26 28.55
C ARG A 229 -3.26 -6.56 29.51
N GLY A 230 -3.98 -5.56 29.03
CA GLY A 230 -4.98 -4.79 29.75
C GLY A 230 -6.38 -4.95 29.16
N PRO A 231 -7.38 -4.31 29.75
CA PRO A 231 -8.75 -4.33 29.24
C PRO A 231 -8.84 -3.63 27.86
N GLY A 232 -9.90 -3.95 27.11
CA GLY A 232 -10.19 -3.39 25.79
C GLY A 232 -9.95 -4.40 24.67
N HIS A 233 -9.93 -3.89 23.44
CA HIS A 233 -9.74 -4.67 22.23
C HIS A 233 -9.09 -3.80 21.15
N ASP A 234 -8.57 -4.45 20.10
CA ASP A 234 -8.00 -3.75 18.97
C ASP A 234 -9.02 -3.57 17.85
N TRP A 235 -8.88 -2.46 17.13
CA TRP A 235 -9.83 -2.07 16.10
C TRP A 235 -9.17 -1.25 15.00
N ALA A 236 -9.77 -1.29 13.80
CA ALA A 236 -9.44 -0.40 12.69
C ALA A 236 -10.73 0.16 12.07
N VAL A 237 -10.71 1.43 11.71
CA VAL A 237 -11.75 2.09 10.93
C VAL A 237 -11.29 2.15 9.48
N ILE A 238 -12.13 1.65 8.59
CA ILE A 238 -11.86 1.52 7.16
C ILE A 238 -12.91 2.34 6.42
N ARG A 239 -12.47 3.26 5.55
CA ARG A 239 -13.32 3.86 4.53
C ARG A 239 -13.44 2.88 3.37
N LEU A 240 -14.65 2.57 2.96
CA LEU A 240 -14.92 1.73 1.79
C LEU A 240 -14.56 2.48 0.50
N GLY A 241 -14.27 1.74 -0.56
CA GLY A 241 -13.97 2.32 -1.86
C GLY A 241 -15.15 3.08 -2.48
N HIS A 242 -16.38 2.71 -2.11
CA HIS A 242 -17.64 3.34 -2.51
C HIS A 242 -18.70 3.09 -1.43
N PRO A 243 -19.69 3.99 -1.23
CA PRO A 243 -20.86 3.68 -0.43
C PRO A 243 -21.53 2.40 -0.93
N GLY A 244 -21.88 1.49 -0.03
CA GLY A 244 -22.48 0.22 -0.45
C GLY A 244 -23.18 -0.54 0.66
N ILE A 245 -23.95 -1.56 0.27
CA ILE A 245 -24.66 -2.47 1.17
C ILE A 245 -23.84 -3.75 1.28
N VAL A 246 -23.29 -4.02 2.46
CA VAL A 246 -22.50 -5.24 2.73
C VAL A 246 -23.45 -6.44 2.86
N LYS A 247 -23.15 -7.52 2.15
CA LYS A 247 -23.96 -8.74 2.11
C LYS A 247 -23.24 -9.98 2.58
N ARG A 248 -21.90 -10.01 2.40
CA ARG A 248 -21.06 -11.16 2.74
C ARG A 248 -19.71 -10.66 3.25
N ILE A 249 -19.21 -11.30 4.28
CA ILE A 249 -17.96 -10.91 4.95
C ILE A 249 -17.04 -12.11 4.99
N ILE A 250 -15.75 -11.90 4.65
CA ILE A 250 -14.70 -12.87 4.87
C ILE A 250 -13.69 -12.28 5.85
N VAL A 251 -13.40 -13.06 6.91
CA VAL A 251 -12.31 -12.81 7.85
C VAL A 251 -11.33 -13.98 7.75
N ASP A 252 -10.14 -13.75 7.23
CA ASP A 252 -9.11 -14.77 7.05
C ASP A 252 -8.01 -14.59 8.10
N THR A 253 -7.74 -15.62 8.89
CA THR A 253 -6.68 -15.67 9.89
C THR A 253 -5.48 -16.49 9.41
N HIS A 254 -5.27 -16.60 8.09
CA HIS A 254 -4.17 -17.37 7.51
C HIS A 254 -2.81 -16.97 8.09
N PHE A 255 -1.96 -17.94 8.37
CA PHE A 255 -0.69 -17.84 9.10
C PHE A 255 -0.79 -17.47 10.58
N PHE A 256 -1.88 -16.91 11.08
CA PHE A 256 -2.05 -16.57 12.49
C PHE A 256 -2.50 -17.80 13.26
N LYS A 257 -1.53 -18.59 13.76
CA LYS A 257 -1.79 -19.87 14.44
C LYS A 257 -1.91 -19.72 15.95
N GLY A 258 -1.04 -18.93 16.57
CA GLY A 258 -1.05 -18.69 18.01
C GLY A 258 -1.48 -17.27 18.42
N ASN A 259 -1.56 -16.38 17.46
CA ASN A 259 -1.81 -14.94 17.60
C ASN A 259 -3.02 -14.47 16.77
N PHE A 260 -3.96 -15.38 16.46
CA PHE A 260 -5.26 -15.01 15.87
C PHE A 260 -6.19 -14.42 16.95
N PRO A 261 -7.12 -13.52 16.60
CA PRO A 261 -8.09 -12.99 17.53
C PRO A 261 -9.06 -14.08 18.03
N ASP A 262 -9.43 -14.02 19.31
CA ASP A 262 -10.42 -14.94 19.86
C ASP A 262 -11.79 -14.78 19.19
N THR A 263 -12.20 -13.52 19.02
CA THR A 263 -13.45 -13.15 18.32
C THR A 263 -13.26 -11.87 17.51
N CYS A 264 -14.14 -11.65 16.54
CA CYS A 264 -14.23 -10.39 15.81
C CYS A 264 -15.66 -9.87 15.74
N GLU A 265 -15.82 -8.58 15.44
CA GLU A 265 -17.10 -7.96 15.10
C GLU A 265 -16.89 -6.86 14.07
N LEU A 266 -17.95 -6.49 13.34
CA LEU A 266 -17.93 -5.40 12.37
C LEU A 266 -19.13 -4.49 12.59
N LEU A 267 -18.84 -3.20 12.73
CA LEU A 267 -19.85 -2.14 12.77
C LEU A 267 -19.76 -1.33 11.46
N GLY A 268 -20.88 -0.76 11.01
CA GLY A 268 -20.93 0.12 9.84
C GLY A 268 -21.57 1.45 10.16
N ALA A 269 -21.15 2.48 9.41
CA ALA A 269 -21.71 3.83 9.49
C ALA A 269 -21.82 4.46 8.10
N TYR A 270 -22.85 5.26 7.89
CA TYR A 270 -23.02 6.07 6.68
C TYR A 270 -22.62 7.52 6.99
N LEU A 271 -21.38 7.89 6.62
CA LEU A 271 -20.73 9.16 6.97
C LEU A 271 -20.11 9.78 5.70
N PRO A 272 -20.91 10.10 4.66
CA PRO A 272 -20.40 10.53 3.35
C PRO A 272 -19.64 11.87 3.43
N GLU A 273 -19.96 12.72 4.38
CA GLU A 273 -19.37 14.06 4.57
C GLU A 273 -17.91 13.99 5.07
N LEU A 274 -17.52 12.87 5.70
CA LEU A 274 -16.21 12.77 6.35
C LEU A 274 -15.09 12.42 5.38
N GLY A 275 -15.38 11.78 4.25
CA GLY A 275 -14.37 11.40 3.27
C GLY A 275 -13.21 10.63 3.90
N ASP A 276 -12.01 11.18 3.80
CA ASP A 276 -10.77 10.59 4.34
C ASP A 276 -10.40 11.10 5.74
N THR A 277 -11.18 11.98 6.33
CA THR A 277 -10.91 12.56 7.65
C THR A 277 -11.93 12.07 8.67
N LEU A 278 -11.44 11.45 9.75
CA LEU A 278 -12.22 11.05 10.92
C LEU A 278 -11.55 11.61 12.16
N SER A 279 -12.26 12.43 12.91
CA SER A 279 -11.82 12.83 14.24
C SER A 279 -12.01 11.70 15.26
N GLU A 280 -11.23 11.73 16.35
CA GLU A 280 -11.41 10.77 17.44
C GLU A 280 -12.84 10.83 18.01
N ALA A 281 -13.47 12.01 18.03
CA ALA A 281 -14.84 12.18 18.48
C ALA A 281 -15.86 11.44 17.58
N GLU A 282 -15.67 11.47 16.26
CA GLU A 282 -16.52 10.77 15.30
C GLU A 282 -16.33 9.25 15.37
N ILE A 283 -15.10 8.79 15.61
CA ILE A 283 -14.81 7.38 15.86
C ILE A 283 -15.49 6.91 17.15
N ALA A 284 -15.53 7.74 18.18
CA ALA A 284 -16.12 7.42 19.48
C ALA A 284 -17.65 7.57 19.52
N ALA A 285 -18.26 8.37 18.63
CA ALA A 285 -19.70 8.59 18.58
C ALA A 285 -20.45 7.28 18.28
N SER A 286 -20.93 6.62 19.33
CA SER A 286 -21.52 5.26 19.25
C SER A 286 -22.83 5.18 18.48
N GLU A 287 -23.58 6.27 18.39
CA GLU A 287 -24.85 6.35 17.67
C GLU A 287 -24.73 6.19 16.16
N ASN A 288 -23.56 6.49 15.60
CA ASN A 288 -23.29 6.35 14.17
C ASN A 288 -22.97 4.91 13.76
N TRP A 289 -22.57 4.08 14.69
CA TRP A 289 -22.08 2.73 14.40
C TRP A 289 -23.17 1.68 14.69
N LYS A 290 -23.57 0.94 13.66
CA LYS A 290 -24.55 -0.14 13.75
C LYS A 290 -23.89 -1.49 13.47
N PRO A 291 -24.25 -2.57 14.19
CA PRO A 291 -23.70 -3.90 13.93
C PRO A 291 -24.06 -4.40 12.53
N ILE A 292 -23.03 -4.75 11.72
CA ILE A 292 -23.16 -5.50 10.47
C ILE A 292 -22.89 -6.99 10.76
N LEU A 293 -21.80 -7.28 11.50
CA LEU A 293 -21.44 -8.61 11.93
C LEU A 293 -21.42 -8.59 13.46
N PRO A 294 -22.35 -9.26 14.16
CA PRO A 294 -22.26 -9.42 15.59
C PRO A 294 -21.03 -10.27 15.94
N ARG A 295 -20.58 -10.21 17.18
CA ARG A 295 -19.38 -10.91 17.62
C ARG A 295 -19.37 -12.39 17.23
N GLN A 296 -18.33 -12.80 16.50
CA GLN A 296 -18.13 -14.14 15.97
C GLN A 296 -16.83 -14.75 16.52
N LYS A 297 -16.86 -16.05 16.85
CA LYS A 297 -15.68 -16.80 17.24
C LYS A 297 -14.80 -17.04 16.02
N LEU A 298 -13.49 -16.86 16.17
CA LEU A 298 -12.51 -17.17 15.14
C LEU A 298 -11.72 -18.44 15.48
N GLN A 299 -11.08 -18.99 14.45
CA GLN A 299 -10.16 -20.12 14.51
C GLN A 299 -8.81 -19.71 13.93
N MET A 300 -7.77 -20.41 14.32
CA MET A 300 -6.43 -20.21 13.77
C MET A 300 -6.36 -20.66 12.31
N ASP A 301 -5.60 -19.92 11.50
CA ASP A 301 -5.24 -20.29 10.12
C ASP A 301 -6.46 -20.73 9.28
N HIS A 302 -7.56 -19.95 9.34
CA HIS A 302 -8.85 -20.33 8.81
C HIS A 302 -9.55 -19.18 8.09
N ILE A 303 -10.32 -19.51 7.04
CA ILE A 303 -11.22 -18.58 6.35
C ILE A 303 -12.61 -18.68 6.99
N HIS A 304 -13.07 -17.57 7.58
CA HIS A 304 -14.42 -17.46 8.13
C HIS A 304 -15.26 -16.69 7.13
N GLU A 305 -16.36 -17.29 6.71
CA GLU A 305 -17.30 -16.65 5.77
C GLU A 305 -18.67 -16.49 6.44
N TYR A 306 -19.20 -15.27 6.37
CA TYR A 306 -20.48 -14.88 6.94
C TYR A 306 -21.36 -14.29 5.85
N GLY A 307 -22.58 -14.75 5.73
CA GLY A 307 -23.56 -14.29 4.73
C GLY A 307 -24.95 -14.09 5.34
N ALA A 308 -25.96 -14.34 4.53
CA ALA A 308 -27.35 -14.18 4.91
C ALA A 308 -27.71 -14.91 6.23
N GLY A 309 -28.41 -14.23 7.11
CA GLY A 309 -28.80 -14.71 8.44
C GLY A 309 -27.79 -14.37 9.55
N VAL A 310 -26.55 -13.99 9.22
CA VAL A 310 -25.54 -13.53 10.17
C VAL A 310 -25.17 -12.08 9.91
N VAL A 311 -24.96 -11.71 8.65
CA VAL A 311 -24.69 -10.33 8.23
C VAL A 311 -26.00 -9.54 8.22
N ALA A 312 -26.06 -8.48 9.01
CA ALA A 312 -27.23 -7.61 9.10
C ALA A 312 -27.27 -6.62 7.93
N ASP A 313 -28.42 -6.47 7.31
CA ASP A 313 -28.66 -5.37 6.38
C ASP A 313 -29.02 -4.11 7.17
N ILE A 314 -28.09 -3.18 7.24
CA ILE A 314 -28.28 -1.88 7.90
C ILE A 314 -28.42 -0.72 6.90
N GLY A 315 -28.58 -1.06 5.60
CA GLY A 315 -28.55 -0.11 4.50
C GLY A 315 -27.13 0.26 4.06
N PRO A 316 -26.97 1.31 3.24
CA PRO A 316 -25.68 1.77 2.77
C PRO A 316 -24.76 2.19 3.91
N VAL A 317 -23.46 1.85 3.77
CA VAL A 317 -22.37 2.31 4.64
C VAL A 317 -21.23 2.87 3.82
N THR A 318 -20.51 3.82 4.37
CA THR A 318 -19.29 4.41 3.80
C THR A 318 -18.07 4.00 4.58
N HIS A 319 -18.22 3.73 5.88
CA HIS A 319 -17.17 3.38 6.81
C HIS A 319 -17.57 2.13 7.59
N VAL A 320 -16.57 1.33 7.91
CA VAL A 320 -16.72 0.17 8.79
C VAL A 320 -15.66 0.21 9.88
N ARG A 321 -16.03 -0.28 11.07
CA ARG A 321 -15.10 -0.50 12.18
C ARG A 321 -15.00 -1.99 12.42
N TYR A 322 -13.85 -2.55 12.07
CA TYR A 322 -13.50 -3.93 12.34
C TYR A 322 -12.79 -4.02 13.69
N ALA A 323 -13.26 -4.89 14.57
CA ALA A 323 -12.70 -5.09 15.90
C ALA A 323 -12.25 -6.52 16.11
N MET A 324 -11.05 -6.68 16.69
CA MET A 324 -10.45 -7.92 17.13
C MET A 324 -10.45 -7.98 18.65
N HIS A 325 -10.87 -9.11 19.22
CA HIS A 325 -10.96 -9.26 20.67
C HIS A 325 -10.08 -10.43 21.14
N PRO A 326 -9.14 -10.20 22.11
CA PRO A 326 -8.70 -8.87 22.57
C PRO A 326 -7.72 -8.18 21.61
N ASP A 327 -6.92 -8.96 20.87
CA ASP A 327 -5.84 -8.57 19.98
C ASP A 327 -5.58 -9.70 18.97
N GLY A 328 -4.60 -9.53 18.10
CA GLY A 328 -4.11 -10.59 17.23
C GLY A 328 -3.84 -10.14 15.80
N GLY A 329 -3.96 -11.10 14.87
CA GLY A 329 -3.71 -10.85 13.46
C GLY A 329 -4.87 -11.30 12.56
N THR A 330 -5.14 -10.48 11.54
CA THR A 330 -6.08 -10.75 10.46
C THR A 330 -5.35 -10.61 9.13
N MET A 331 -5.32 -11.71 8.36
CA MET A 331 -4.65 -11.73 7.07
C MET A 331 -5.45 -10.96 6.03
N ARG A 332 -6.76 -11.22 5.95
CA ARG A 332 -7.63 -10.51 5.00
C ARG A 332 -9.00 -10.24 5.60
N LEU A 333 -9.50 -9.07 5.28
CA LEU A 333 -10.89 -8.68 5.47
C LEU A 333 -11.49 -8.38 4.08
N ARG A 334 -12.60 -9.04 3.73
CA ARG A 334 -13.33 -8.80 2.49
C ARG A 334 -14.79 -8.47 2.83
N LEU A 335 -15.30 -7.43 2.22
CA LEU A 335 -16.68 -6.96 2.42
C LEU A 335 -17.39 -6.94 1.09
N TYR A 336 -17.95 -8.08 0.71
CA TYR A 336 -18.69 -8.20 -0.53
C TYR A 336 -20.08 -7.61 -0.40
N GLY A 337 -20.43 -6.79 -1.37
CA GLY A 337 -21.72 -6.12 -1.40
C GLY A 337 -21.99 -5.42 -2.71
N THR A 338 -23.05 -4.62 -2.75
CA THR A 338 -23.43 -3.83 -3.94
C THR A 338 -23.18 -2.35 -3.67
N LYS A 339 -22.79 -1.60 -4.69
CA LYS A 339 -22.70 -0.14 -4.56
C LYS A 339 -24.08 0.46 -4.33
N ALA A 340 -24.17 1.51 -3.52
CA ALA A 340 -25.38 2.30 -3.27
C ALA A 340 -25.41 3.59 -4.07
#